data_5d2eaa3a4bfe7d538a83ea814bf18d22
#
_entry.id   5d2eaa3a4bfe7d538a83ea814bf18d22
#
_cell.length_a   1.000
_cell.length_b   1.000
_cell.length_c   1.000
_cell.angle_alpha   90.00
_cell.angle_beta   90.00
_cell.angle_gamma   90.00
#
_symmetry.space_group_name_H-M   'P 1'
#
loop_
_entity.id
_entity.type
_entity.pdbx_description
1 polymer ?
#
loop_
_entity_poly.entity_id
_entity_poly.type
_entity_poly.pdbx_seq_one_letter_code
_entity_poly.pdbx_strand_id
1 'polypeptide(L)'
;MGKKKLIVVWPYRFRDFDWQRFELEQLSQHVEVHVHELIDALTPEFAAAYANQSERPEVKRFSSLKDWRREFKKVSKNSVVFTHVRPINLQSALICLKIRLSGSKVVGFSTGGVPFSDFRLSPDKR
;
A
#
# COMPACT_ATOMS: atom_id res chain seq x y z
N MET A 1 -10.39 -2.91 22.86
CA MET A 1 -10.67 -2.74 21.46
C MET A 1 -9.65 -1.84 20.83
N GLY A 2 -8.96 -2.31 19.83
CA GLY A 2 -7.92 -1.53 19.19
C GLY A 2 -8.48 -0.52 18.22
N LYS A 3 -7.67 0.48 17.89
CA LYS A 3 -8.01 1.40 16.85
C LYS A 3 -8.08 0.66 15.52
N LYS A 4 -8.93 1.16 14.64
CA LYS A 4 -8.92 0.72 13.27
C LYS A 4 -7.57 1.08 12.64
N LYS A 5 -7.11 0.26 11.71
CA LYS A 5 -5.82 0.48 11.08
C LYS A 5 -5.98 0.82 9.62
N LEU A 6 -5.13 1.71 9.13
CA LEU A 6 -4.99 1.98 7.71
C LEU A 6 -3.61 1.48 7.31
N ILE A 7 -3.55 0.56 6.36
CA ILE A 7 -2.29 0.03 5.86
C ILE A 7 -2.11 0.51 4.44
N VAL A 8 -1.06 1.31 4.22
CA VAL A 8 -0.72 1.78 2.88
C VAL A 8 0.33 0.82 2.33
N VAL A 9 -0.01 0.06 1.29
CA VAL A 9 0.94 -0.85 0.65
C VAL A 9 1.43 -0.15 -0.60
N TRP A 10 2.71 0.25 -0.59
CA TRP A 10 3.27 1.16 -1.57
C TRP A 10 4.42 0.48 -2.31
N PRO A 11 4.36 0.41 -3.63
CA PRO A 11 5.39 -0.31 -4.40
C PRO A 11 6.62 0.54 -4.72
N TYR A 12 6.59 1.82 -4.39
CA TYR A 12 7.68 2.74 -4.70
C TYR A 12 8.34 3.21 -3.42
N ARG A 13 9.29 4.16 -3.54
CA ARG A 13 9.87 4.80 -2.36
C ARG A 13 8.83 5.72 -1.73
N PHE A 14 8.48 5.49 -0.48
CA PHE A 14 7.53 6.35 0.21
C PHE A 14 8.30 7.52 0.80
N ARG A 15 7.87 8.75 0.46
CA ARG A 15 8.57 9.97 0.87
C ARG A 15 7.68 10.79 1.77
N ASP A 16 8.29 11.76 2.45
CA ASP A 16 7.51 12.67 3.29
C ASP A 16 6.46 13.42 2.48
N PHE A 17 6.76 13.70 1.21
CA PHE A 17 5.79 14.30 0.31
C PHE A 17 4.54 13.42 0.17
N ASP A 18 4.71 12.11 0.11
CA ASP A 18 3.57 11.20 0.00
C ASP A 18 2.73 11.22 1.28
N TRP A 19 3.40 11.32 2.42
CA TRP A 19 2.70 11.42 3.69
C TRP A 19 1.79 12.66 3.70
N GLN A 20 2.31 13.79 3.23
CA GLN A 20 1.54 15.02 3.17
C GLN A 20 0.44 14.96 2.12
N ARG A 21 0.77 14.41 0.95
CA ARG A 21 -0.16 14.36 -0.16
C ARG A 21 -1.41 13.55 0.16
N PHE A 22 -1.26 12.49 0.92
CA PHE A 22 -2.39 11.64 1.30
C PHE A 22 -2.99 12.06 2.63
N GLU A 23 -2.55 13.18 3.19
CA GLU A 23 -3.07 13.72 4.44
C GLU A 23 -3.05 12.71 5.58
N LEU A 24 -1.98 11.94 5.63
CA LEU A 24 -1.88 10.88 6.63
C LEU A 24 -1.72 11.41 8.04
N GLU A 25 -1.23 12.64 8.18
CA GLU A 25 -1.10 13.26 9.49
C GLU A 25 -2.48 13.41 10.14
N GLN A 26 -3.46 13.89 9.38
CA GLN A 26 -4.81 14.05 9.89
C GLN A 26 -5.45 12.69 10.15
N LEU A 27 -5.24 11.75 9.24
CA LEU A 27 -5.81 10.42 9.41
C LEU A 27 -5.23 9.69 10.64
N SER A 28 -3.96 9.95 10.94
CA SER A 28 -3.31 9.27 12.07
C SER A 28 -3.90 9.67 13.42
N GLN A 29 -4.66 10.76 13.46
CA GLN A 29 -5.35 11.17 14.68
C GLN A 29 -6.57 10.30 14.96
N HIS A 30 -7.06 9.58 13.95
CA HIS A 30 -8.27 8.78 14.09
C HIS A 30 -8.01 7.29 13.90
N VAL A 31 -7.02 6.92 13.14
CA VAL A 31 -6.68 5.52 12.87
C VAL A 31 -5.18 5.32 13.05
N GLU A 32 -4.81 4.08 13.24
CA GLU A 32 -3.38 3.72 13.32
C GLU A 32 -2.87 3.52 11.90
N VAL A 33 -1.91 4.33 11.47
CA VAL A 33 -1.42 4.29 10.09
C VAL A 33 -0.15 3.47 10.03
N HIS A 34 -0.11 2.52 9.09
CA HIS A 34 1.07 1.72 8.77
C HIS A 34 1.37 1.88 7.30
N VAL A 35 2.61 2.18 6.95
CA VAL A 35 3.03 2.27 5.56
C VAL A 35 4.02 1.16 5.30
N HIS A 36 3.69 0.30 4.33
CA HIS A 36 4.57 -0.79 3.94
C HIS A 36 5.19 -0.48 2.59
N GLU A 37 6.47 -0.14 2.60
CA GLU A 37 7.20 0.23 1.40
C GLU A 37 7.86 -1.01 0.83
N LEU A 38 7.54 -1.35 -0.42
CA LEU A 38 7.94 -2.60 -1.02
C LEU A 38 8.93 -2.45 -2.17
N ILE A 39 9.46 -1.26 -2.41
CA ILE A 39 10.33 -1.05 -3.56
C ILE A 39 11.58 -1.94 -3.50
N ASP A 40 12.14 -2.14 -2.31
CA ASP A 40 13.34 -2.97 -2.19
C ASP A 40 13.07 -4.42 -2.52
N ALA A 41 11.85 -4.90 -2.29
CA ALA A 41 11.49 -6.27 -2.60
C ALA A 41 11.07 -6.46 -4.05
N LEU A 42 10.41 -5.45 -4.63
CA LEU A 42 9.85 -5.56 -5.96
C LEU A 42 10.83 -5.15 -7.07
N THR A 43 11.54 -4.06 -6.85
CA THR A 43 12.45 -3.52 -7.87
C THR A 43 13.70 -3.00 -7.20
N PRO A 44 14.55 -3.89 -6.67
CA PRO A 44 15.74 -3.44 -5.92
C PRO A 44 16.70 -2.62 -6.78
N GLU A 45 16.71 -2.85 -8.07
CA GLU A 45 17.58 -2.08 -8.95
C GLU A 45 17.12 -0.61 -9.06
N PHE A 46 15.84 -0.37 -8.92
CA PHE A 46 15.35 1.01 -8.92
C PHE A 46 15.41 1.63 -7.53
N ALA A 47 15.38 0.82 -6.50
CA ALA A 47 15.40 1.33 -5.13
C ALA A 47 16.66 2.15 -4.87
N ALA A 48 17.78 1.72 -5.43
CA ALA A 48 19.04 2.41 -5.23
C ALA A 48 19.06 3.81 -5.85
N ALA A 49 18.20 4.05 -6.83
CA ALA A 49 18.15 5.35 -7.51
C ALA A 49 17.30 6.38 -6.75
N TYR A 50 16.54 5.92 -5.77
CA TYR A 50 15.66 6.83 -5.03
C TYR A 50 16.13 6.94 -3.60
N ALA A 51 16.89 7.99 -3.31
CA ALA A 51 17.51 8.16 -2.01
C ALA A 51 16.63 8.86 -0.98
N ASN A 52 15.62 9.59 -1.42
CA ASN A 52 14.83 10.42 -0.51
C ASN A 52 13.73 9.63 0.17
N GLN A 53 14.11 8.78 1.08
CA GLN A 53 13.14 7.97 1.80
C GLN A 53 12.69 8.67 3.07
N SER A 54 11.49 8.37 3.50
CA SER A 54 10.94 8.93 4.71
C SER A 54 11.59 8.32 5.94
N GLU A 55 11.81 9.13 6.96
CA GLU A 55 12.33 8.66 8.23
C GLU A 55 11.22 8.44 9.25
N ARG A 56 9.98 8.51 8.84
CA ARG A 56 8.88 8.40 9.78
C ARG A 56 8.78 6.97 10.33
N PRO A 57 8.47 6.82 11.63
CA PRO A 57 8.38 5.49 12.24
C PRO A 57 7.24 4.64 11.67
N GLU A 58 6.22 5.27 11.10
CA GLU A 58 5.10 4.54 10.50
C GLU A 58 5.49 3.81 9.22
N VAL A 59 6.59 4.21 8.59
CA VAL A 59 7.02 3.62 7.32
C VAL A 59 7.96 2.47 7.60
N LYS A 60 7.53 1.26 7.22
CA LYS A 60 8.37 0.07 7.33
C LYS A 60 8.81 -0.36 5.94
N ARG A 61 10.09 -0.67 5.81
CA ARG A 61 10.66 -1.10 4.54
C ARG A 61 10.90 -2.58 4.56
N PHE A 62 10.57 -3.25 3.48
CA PHE A 62 10.73 -4.70 3.37
C PHE A 62 11.59 -5.03 2.16
N SER A 63 12.65 -5.78 2.37
CA SER A 63 13.51 -6.22 1.28
C SER A 63 13.10 -7.59 0.74
N SER A 64 12.14 -8.26 1.39
CA SER A 64 11.63 -9.53 0.90
C SER A 64 10.13 -9.60 1.10
N LEU A 65 9.44 -10.27 0.17
CA LEU A 65 8.01 -10.44 0.30
C LEU A 65 7.63 -11.38 1.43
N LYS A 66 8.53 -12.27 1.79
CA LYS A 66 8.28 -13.18 2.91
C LYS A 66 8.15 -12.39 4.21
N ASP A 67 9.06 -11.44 4.43
CA ASP A 67 9.01 -10.61 5.63
C ASP A 67 7.77 -9.73 5.63
N TRP A 68 7.42 -9.19 4.46
CA TRP A 68 6.23 -8.36 4.36
C TRP A 68 4.97 -9.17 4.68
N ARG A 69 4.86 -10.37 4.15
CA ARG A 69 3.67 -11.19 4.39
C ARG A 69 3.51 -11.51 5.87
N ARG A 70 4.63 -11.73 6.56
CA ARG A 70 4.60 -12.00 7.99
C ARG A 70 4.07 -10.80 8.77
N GLU A 71 4.57 -9.62 8.44
CA GLU A 71 4.14 -8.41 9.12
C GLU A 71 2.71 -8.05 8.75
N PHE A 72 2.36 -8.19 7.48
CA PHE A 72 1.01 -7.86 7.02
C PHE A 72 -0.03 -8.74 7.71
N LYS A 73 0.28 -10.01 7.90
CA LYS A 73 -0.63 -10.90 8.59
C LYS A 73 -0.92 -10.43 10.01
N LYS A 74 0.10 -9.87 10.67
CA LYS A 74 -0.09 -9.38 12.02
C LYS A 74 -0.99 -8.16 12.10
N VAL A 75 -0.89 -7.26 11.13
CA VAL A 75 -1.59 -5.97 11.24
C VAL A 75 -2.86 -5.88 10.42
N SER A 76 -3.16 -6.87 9.59
CA SER A 76 -4.29 -6.76 8.66
C SER A 76 -5.65 -6.89 9.31
N LYS A 77 -5.72 -7.38 10.53
CA LYS A 77 -7.01 -7.52 11.21
C LYS A 77 -7.59 -6.13 11.50
N ASN A 78 -8.87 -5.97 11.23
CA ASN A 78 -9.57 -4.70 11.48
C ASN A 78 -8.91 -3.53 10.77
N SER A 79 -8.57 -3.73 9.48
CA SER A 79 -7.83 -2.73 8.72
C SER A 79 -8.50 -2.41 7.40
N VAL A 80 -8.16 -1.23 6.88
CA VAL A 80 -8.44 -0.84 5.52
C VAL A 80 -7.09 -0.77 4.82
N VAL A 81 -6.96 -1.39 3.66
CA VAL A 81 -5.72 -1.38 2.89
C VAL A 81 -5.86 -0.43 1.72
N PHE A 82 -4.95 0.55 1.67
CA PHE A 82 -4.88 1.49 0.57
C PHE A 82 -3.65 1.11 -0.24
N THR A 83 -3.82 0.72 -1.50
CA THR A 83 -2.71 0.18 -2.26
C THR A 83 -2.66 0.76 -3.67
N HIS A 84 -1.43 0.90 -4.16
CA HIS A 84 -1.16 1.27 -5.55
C HIS A 84 -0.49 0.11 -6.29
N VAL A 85 -0.40 -1.04 -5.65
CA VAL A 85 0.21 -2.21 -6.27
C VAL A 85 -0.75 -2.81 -7.29
N ARG A 86 -0.26 -3.06 -8.50
CA ARG A 86 -1.04 -3.67 -9.56
C ARG A 86 -0.45 -5.04 -9.90
N PRO A 87 -1.28 -6.01 -10.29
CA PRO A 87 -0.78 -7.35 -10.60
C PRO A 87 -0.17 -7.41 -12.01
N ILE A 88 1.02 -6.83 -12.17
CA ILE A 88 1.68 -6.79 -13.47
C ILE A 88 2.71 -7.91 -13.65
N ASN A 89 3.07 -8.60 -12.59
CA ASN A 89 3.95 -9.76 -12.66
C ASN A 89 3.59 -10.71 -11.52
N LEU A 90 4.32 -11.82 -11.41
CA LEU A 90 3.99 -12.81 -10.40
C LEU A 90 4.09 -12.25 -8.98
N GLN A 91 5.16 -11.50 -8.70
CA GLN A 91 5.35 -10.96 -7.35
C GLN A 91 4.24 -10.00 -6.96
N SER A 92 3.90 -9.06 -7.84
CA SER A 92 2.84 -8.11 -7.53
C SER A 92 1.47 -8.78 -7.48
N ALA A 93 1.27 -9.82 -8.30
CA ALA A 93 0.03 -10.58 -8.24
C ALA A 93 -0.12 -11.29 -6.90
N LEU A 94 0.97 -11.82 -6.36
CA LEU A 94 0.93 -12.48 -5.05
C LEU A 94 0.64 -11.48 -3.93
N ILE A 95 1.17 -10.26 -4.05
CA ILE A 95 0.86 -9.22 -3.08
C ILE A 95 -0.63 -8.90 -3.12
N CYS A 96 -1.18 -8.69 -4.29
CA CYS A 96 -2.59 -8.38 -4.45
C CYS A 96 -3.47 -9.51 -3.91
N LEU A 97 -3.07 -10.75 -4.17
CA LEU A 97 -3.81 -11.91 -3.68
C LEU A 97 -3.78 -11.97 -2.16
N LYS A 98 -2.61 -11.72 -1.56
CA LYS A 98 -2.48 -11.74 -0.11
C LYS A 98 -3.38 -10.68 0.52
N ILE A 99 -3.41 -9.48 -0.05
CA ILE A 99 -4.26 -8.42 0.45
C ILE A 99 -5.73 -8.83 0.34
N ARG A 100 -6.12 -9.38 -0.80
CA ARG A 100 -7.50 -9.77 -1.01
C ARG A 100 -7.95 -10.87 -0.05
N LEU A 101 -7.06 -11.83 0.23
CA LEU A 101 -7.41 -12.94 1.11
C LEU A 101 -7.36 -12.56 2.58
N SER A 102 -6.87 -11.38 2.92
CA SER A 102 -6.76 -10.97 4.32
C SER A 102 -8.10 -10.60 4.93
N GLY A 103 -9.13 -10.38 4.11
CA GLY A 103 -10.41 -9.95 4.61
C GLY A 103 -10.51 -8.46 4.87
N SER A 104 -9.44 -7.70 4.62
CA SER A 104 -9.45 -6.27 4.80
C SER A 104 -10.26 -5.60 3.70
N LYS A 105 -10.78 -4.41 3.97
CA LYS A 105 -11.34 -3.59 2.92
C LYS A 105 -10.20 -2.99 2.12
N VAL A 106 -10.29 -3.05 0.79
CA VAL A 106 -9.20 -2.64 -0.07
C VAL A 106 -9.64 -1.44 -0.91
N VAL A 107 -8.80 -0.40 -0.92
CA VAL A 107 -9.01 0.77 -1.75
C VAL A 107 -7.82 0.86 -2.69
N GLY A 108 -8.08 0.80 -3.98
CA GLY A 108 -7.04 0.95 -4.99
C GLY A 108 -6.79 2.41 -5.28
N PHE A 109 -5.57 2.72 -5.70
CA PHE A 109 -5.20 4.08 -6.02
C PHE A 109 -4.42 4.08 -7.33
N SER A 110 -4.77 4.98 -8.23
CA SER A 110 -4.07 5.12 -9.50
C SER A 110 -3.74 6.58 -9.71
N THR A 111 -2.49 6.85 -10.08
CA THR A 111 -2.06 8.20 -10.34
C THR A 111 -2.12 8.55 -11.82
N GLY A 112 -2.71 7.70 -12.63
CA GLY A 112 -2.69 7.89 -14.06
C GLY A 112 -3.56 9.00 -14.58
N GLY A 113 -4.43 9.53 -13.79
CA GLY A 113 -5.29 10.62 -14.24
C GLY A 113 -6.37 10.21 -15.19
N VAL A 114 -6.40 9.00 -15.62
CA VAL A 114 -7.44 8.51 -16.52
C VAL A 114 -8.44 7.74 -15.71
N PRO A 115 -9.66 8.17 -15.67
CA PRO A 115 -10.66 7.50 -14.87
C PRO A 115 -11.09 6.25 -15.59
N PHE A 116 -10.44 5.17 -15.30
CA PHE A 116 -10.83 3.99 -15.96
C PHE A 116 -11.67 3.16 -15.13
N SER A 117 -11.88 3.51 -13.98
CA SER A 117 -12.81 2.79 -13.21
C SER A 117 -14.16 2.94 -13.69
N ASP A 118 -14.30 3.82 -14.55
CA ASP A 118 -15.56 4.07 -14.93
C ASP A 118 -16.00 3.14 -15.85
N PHE A 119 -15.27 2.48 -16.23
CA PHE A 119 -15.74 1.75 -17.15
C PHE A 119 -15.92 0.50 -16.64
N ARG A 120 -16.08 0.29 -16.26
CA ARG A 120 -16.32 -0.51 -15.90
C ARG A 120 -16.84 -0.94 -15.15
N LEU A 121 -17.05 -0.74 -14.81
CA LEU A 121 -17.65 -0.84 -14.02
C LEU A 121 -18.76 -0.81 -14.10
N SER A 122 -18.76 -0.63 -14.80
CA SER A 122 -19.63 -0.41 -14.92
C SER A 122 -20.41 -0.98 -15.20
N PRO A 123 -20.78 -1.21 -15.38
CA PRO A 123 -21.47 -1.40 -15.69
C PRO A 123 -22.21 -1.59 -15.81
N ASP A 124 -22.08 -1.45 -15.72
CA ASP A 124 -22.65 -1.18 -15.82
C ASP A 124 -23.08 -1.06 -16.28
N LYS A 125 -22.93 -1.08 -16.46
CA LYS A 125 -23.00 -0.63 -16.76
C LYS A 125 -23.32 -0.74 -17.26
N ARG A 126 -23.24 -1.00 -17.47
CA ARG A 126 -23.29 -0.70 -17.68
C ARG A 126 -23.69 -0.80 -17.73
#